data_2d7ed4acc561b26ed297ee28e324f4ad
#
_entry.id   2d7ed4acc561b26ed297ee28e324f4ad
#
_cell.length_a   1.000
_cell.length_b   1.000
_cell.length_c   1.000
_cell.angle_alpha   90.00
_cell.angle_beta   90.00
_cell.angle_gamma   90.00
#
_symmetry.space_group_name_H-M   'P 1'
#
loop_
_entity.id
_entity.type
_entity.pdbx_description
1 polymer ?
#
loop_
_entity_poly.entity_id
_entity_poly.type
_entity_poly.pdbx_seq_one_letter_code
_entity_poly.pdbx_strand_id
1 'polypeptide(L)'
;MRLSQVGELGLLAELERRGLAQRIEDDAAQLGDGLVVTQDALVEGVHFRFDLVSWRELGFRAAAVNLSDLAASGAEPEALVVTLAVPTETDVEDVLELYAGLNEPGVPIVGGDTTRAELVALSVTALGRSERVPGRGGARPGDLLVVTGPLGASGAAFRENRLARPPLRLVEGRELARHAHALLDISDGLAVDAGHIAARSGVRCVIDLERVPLASGAELDDVGFGEDFELLAAVVDPSGFAEIGRCEAGEGVALLLDGRPYELGGWDHFRRA
;
A
#
# COMPACT_ATOMS: atom_id res chain seq x y z
N MET A 1 -26.56 4.16 10.21
CA MET A 1 -25.11 4.29 10.37
C MET A 1 -24.55 4.74 9.03
N ARG A 2 -23.72 5.76 8.96
CA ARG A 2 -23.12 6.28 7.70
C ARG A 2 -21.64 5.87 7.66
N LEU A 3 -21.04 5.78 6.46
CA LEU A 3 -19.62 5.46 6.30
C LEU A 3 -18.71 6.44 7.07
N SER A 4 -19.05 7.74 7.06
CA SER A 4 -18.33 8.76 7.83
C SER A 4 -18.32 8.56 9.36
N GLN A 5 -19.15 7.65 9.88
CA GLN A 5 -19.23 7.33 11.31
C GLN A 5 -18.42 6.07 11.68
N VAL A 6 -18.23 5.17 10.73
CA VAL A 6 -17.59 3.87 10.98
C VAL A 6 -16.20 3.75 10.33
N GLY A 7 -15.92 4.58 9.34
CA GLY A 7 -14.70 4.48 8.53
C GLY A 7 -14.68 3.23 7.67
N GLU A 8 -13.56 3.00 7.02
CA GLU A 8 -13.30 1.84 6.18
C GLU A 8 -13.27 0.54 7.00
N LEU A 9 -12.45 0.49 8.04
CA LEU A 9 -12.31 -0.68 8.89
C LEU A 9 -13.63 -1.12 9.51
N GLY A 10 -14.49 -0.17 9.91
CA GLY A 10 -15.82 -0.49 10.44
C GLY A 10 -16.77 -1.06 9.37
N LEU A 11 -16.65 -0.63 8.10
CA LEU A 11 -17.38 -1.23 7.00
C LEU A 11 -16.92 -2.66 6.75
N LEU A 12 -15.61 -2.90 6.64
CA LEU A 12 -15.03 -4.22 6.41
C LEU A 12 -15.43 -5.22 7.50
N ALA A 13 -15.32 -4.82 8.77
CA ALA A 13 -15.76 -5.64 9.90
C ALA A 13 -17.25 -5.99 9.83
N GLU A 14 -18.11 -5.07 9.37
CA GLU A 14 -19.55 -5.34 9.22
C GLU A 14 -19.85 -6.28 8.05
N LEU A 15 -19.10 -6.18 6.93
CA LEU A 15 -19.21 -7.11 5.80
C LEU A 15 -18.83 -8.53 6.22
N GLU A 16 -17.74 -8.72 6.95
CA GLU A 16 -17.32 -10.01 7.48
C GLU A 16 -18.33 -10.58 8.47
N ARG A 17 -18.76 -9.77 9.44
CA ARG A 17 -19.75 -10.15 10.44
C ARG A 17 -21.06 -10.66 9.82
N ARG A 18 -21.46 -10.12 8.66
CA ARG A 18 -22.64 -10.55 7.90
C ARG A 18 -22.38 -11.69 6.94
N GLY A 19 -21.14 -12.12 6.77
CA GLY A 19 -20.75 -13.14 5.79
C GLY A 19 -20.90 -12.68 4.34
N LEU A 20 -20.85 -11.34 4.09
CA LEU A 20 -20.94 -10.74 2.76
C LEU A 20 -19.60 -10.63 2.06
N ALA A 21 -18.51 -10.63 2.82
CA ALA A 21 -17.13 -10.71 2.34
C ALA A 21 -16.34 -11.69 3.22
N GLN A 22 -15.28 -12.27 2.67
CA GLN A 22 -14.42 -13.22 3.36
C GLN A 22 -12.97 -12.99 2.97
N ARG A 23 -12.03 -13.15 3.92
CA ARG A 23 -10.58 -13.02 3.68
C ARG A 23 -10.17 -11.66 3.11
N ILE A 24 -10.73 -10.60 3.65
CA ILE A 24 -10.42 -9.21 3.30
C ILE A 24 -9.41 -8.60 4.27
N GLU A 25 -8.49 -9.40 4.78
CA GLU A 25 -7.63 -9.06 5.92
C GLU A 25 -6.22 -8.66 5.50
N ASP A 26 -5.80 -9.10 4.33
CA ASP A 26 -4.45 -8.91 3.78
C ASP A 26 -4.50 -7.98 2.54
N ASP A 27 -3.34 -7.54 2.06
CA ASP A 27 -3.19 -6.66 0.89
C ASP A 27 -3.73 -7.31 -0.39
N ALA A 28 -3.66 -8.63 -0.49
CA ALA A 28 -4.19 -9.36 -1.63
C ALA A 28 -4.89 -10.65 -1.23
N ALA A 29 -5.85 -11.05 -2.04
CA ALA A 29 -6.57 -12.30 -1.87
C ALA A 29 -5.77 -13.48 -2.42
N GLN A 30 -5.59 -14.52 -1.58
CA GLN A 30 -5.04 -15.81 -2.02
C GLN A 30 -6.17 -16.69 -2.56
N LEU A 31 -6.07 -17.10 -3.79
CA LEU A 31 -6.93 -18.10 -4.43
C LEU A 31 -6.19 -19.44 -4.52
N GLY A 32 -6.78 -20.45 -5.11
CA GLY A 32 -6.14 -21.77 -5.25
C GLY A 32 -4.85 -21.71 -6.08
N ASP A 33 -3.99 -22.72 -5.93
CA ASP A 33 -2.78 -22.94 -6.75
C ASP A 33 -1.75 -21.78 -6.73
N GLY A 34 -1.65 -21.08 -5.59
CA GLY A 34 -0.70 -19.97 -5.42
C GLY A 34 -1.09 -18.68 -6.14
N LEU A 35 -2.28 -18.61 -6.73
CA LEU A 35 -2.79 -17.39 -7.36
C LEU A 35 -3.08 -16.33 -6.31
N VAL A 36 -2.55 -15.14 -6.54
CA VAL A 36 -2.75 -13.94 -5.72
C VAL A 36 -3.41 -12.88 -6.59
N VAL A 37 -4.42 -12.20 -6.04
CA VAL A 37 -5.19 -11.17 -6.75
C VAL A 37 -5.40 -9.98 -5.83
N THR A 38 -5.11 -8.80 -6.33
CA THR A 38 -5.44 -7.53 -5.68
C THR A 38 -6.13 -6.58 -6.64
N GLN A 39 -6.78 -5.55 -6.10
CA GLN A 39 -7.47 -4.53 -6.90
C GLN A 39 -7.53 -3.21 -6.15
N ASP A 40 -6.98 -2.17 -6.78
CA ASP A 40 -7.11 -0.79 -6.36
C ASP A 40 -7.83 0.09 -7.37
N ALA A 41 -8.44 1.15 -6.87
CA ALA A 41 -9.11 2.16 -7.67
C ALA A 41 -8.51 3.54 -7.41
N LEU A 42 -8.19 4.27 -8.48
CA LEU A 42 -7.81 5.68 -8.43
C LEU A 42 -8.93 6.56 -9.00
N VAL A 43 -9.34 7.55 -8.23
CA VAL A 43 -10.46 8.45 -8.56
C VAL A 43 -9.96 9.89 -8.54
N GLU A 44 -10.23 10.64 -9.61
CA GLU A 44 -9.92 12.06 -9.72
C GLU A 44 -10.55 12.88 -8.59
N GLY A 45 -9.76 13.78 -8.01
CA GLY A 45 -10.18 14.60 -6.86
C GLY A 45 -10.12 13.87 -5.51
N VAL A 46 -9.80 12.57 -5.49
CA VAL A 46 -9.58 11.76 -4.27
C VAL A 46 -8.12 11.33 -4.20
N HIS A 47 -7.65 10.55 -5.16
CA HIS A 47 -6.32 9.96 -5.19
C HIS A 47 -5.33 10.72 -6.07
N PHE A 48 -5.82 11.51 -7.00
CA PHE A 48 -5.00 12.31 -7.89
C PHE A 48 -5.76 13.54 -8.43
N ARG A 49 -4.99 14.49 -8.97
CA ARG A 49 -5.46 15.65 -9.73
C ARG A 49 -4.51 15.88 -10.90
N PHE A 50 -5.03 16.26 -12.06
CA PHE A 50 -4.21 16.49 -13.26
C PHE A 50 -3.32 17.73 -13.22
N ASP A 51 -3.46 18.59 -12.22
CA ASP A 51 -2.47 19.65 -11.95
C ASP A 51 -1.23 19.14 -11.18
N LEU A 52 -1.27 17.88 -10.68
CA LEU A 52 -0.18 17.23 -9.92
C LEU A 52 0.45 16.06 -10.67
N VAL A 53 -0.21 15.51 -11.68
CA VAL A 53 0.21 14.29 -12.37
C VAL A 53 -0.21 14.32 -13.84
N SER A 54 0.67 13.86 -14.73
CA SER A 54 0.33 13.62 -16.15
C SER A 54 -0.42 12.28 -16.32
N TRP A 55 -1.06 12.09 -17.48
CA TRP A 55 -1.71 10.83 -17.81
C TRP A 55 -0.76 9.62 -17.75
N ARG A 56 0.48 9.79 -18.20
CA ARG A 56 1.49 8.73 -18.15
C ARG A 56 1.91 8.39 -16.72
N GLU A 57 2.13 9.39 -15.88
CA GLU A 57 2.43 9.18 -14.46
C GLU A 57 1.27 8.54 -13.71
N LEU A 58 0.02 8.94 -14.02
CA LEU A 58 -1.19 8.32 -13.49
C LEU A 58 -1.25 6.84 -13.85
N GLY A 59 -0.97 6.51 -15.12
CA GLY A 59 -0.94 5.12 -15.57
C GLY A 59 0.09 4.28 -14.83
N PHE A 60 1.34 4.80 -14.72
CA PHE A 60 2.37 4.13 -13.93
C PHE A 60 1.95 3.92 -12.48
N ARG A 61 1.41 4.98 -11.85
CA ARG A 61 0.96 4.92 -10.46
C ARG A 61 -0.12 3.85 -10.26
N ALA A 62 -1.12 3.80 -11.16
CA ALA A 62 -2.19 2.81 -11.08
C ALA A 62 -1.70 1.36 -11.19
N ALA A 63 -0.68 1.10 -11.99
CA ALA A 63 -0.03 -0.20 -12.00
C ALA A 63 0.79 -0.41 -10.70
N ALA A 64 1.58 0.58 -10.28
CA ALA A 64 2.53 0.46 -9.19
C ALA A 64 1.86 0.18 -7.84
N VAL A 65 0.71 0.82 -7.53
CA VAL A 65 0.00 0.58 -6.27
C VAL A 65 -0.47 -0.87 -6.15
N ASN A 66 -1.04 -1.43 -7.20
CA ASN A 66 -1.43 -2.84 -7.25
C ASN A 66 -0.23 -3.80 -7.23
N LEU A 67 0.88 -3.41 -7.85
CA LEU A 67 2.11 -4.20 -7.80
C LEU A 67 2.77 -4.15 -6.41
N SER A 68 2.49 -3.11 -5.62
CA SER A 68 2.89 -3.01 -4.21
C SER A 68 2.21 -4.08 -3.36
N ASP A 69 0.90 -4.28 -3.52
CA ASP A 69 0.17 -5.37 -2.84
C ASP A 69 0.70 -6.76 -3.24
N LEU A 70 1.00 -6.96 -4.53
CA LEU A 70 1.63 -8.20 -4.98
C LEU A 70 3.02 -8.37 -4.35
N ALA A 71 3.80 -7.29 -4.21
CA ALA A 71 5.09 -7.33 -3.52
C ALA A 71 4.92 -7.67 -2.05
N ALA A 72 3.96 -7.06 -1.34
CA ALA A 72 3.59 -7.38 0.04
C ALA A 72 3.13 -8.85 0.21
N SER A 73 2.61 -9.43 -0.86
CA SER A 73 2.22 -10.84 -0.91
C SER A 73 3.34 -11.79 -1.39
N GLY A 74 4.55 -11.26 -1.67
CA GLY A 74 5.66 -12.04 -2.21
C GLY A 74 5.36 -12.65 -3.59
N ALA A 75 4.45 -12.06 -4.36
CA ALA A 75 3.99 -12.60 -5.62
C ALA A 75 4.82 -12.10 -6.82
N GLU A 76 4.98 -12.99 -7.81
CA GLU A 76 5.47 -12.64 -9.14
C GLU A 76 4.28 -12.18 -9.98
N PRO A 77 4.25 -10.94 -10.49
CA PRO A 77 3.15 -10.46 -11.32
C PRO A 77 3.03 -11.22 -12.64
N GLU A 78 1.79 -11.57 -13.02
CA GLU A 78 1.48 -12.26 -14.27
C GLU A 78 0.68 -11.39 -15.25
N ALA A 79 -0.29 -10.61 -14.76
CA ALA A 79 -1.18 -9.83 -15.61
C ALA A 79 -1.87 -8.69 -14.87
N LEU A 80 -2.31 -7.69 -15.66
CA LEU A 80 -3.20 -6.61 -15.24
C LEU A 80 -4.51 -6.67 -16.01
N VAL A 81 -5.62 -6.31 -15.34
CA VAL A 81 -6.93 -6.06 -15.94
C VAL A 81 -7.35 -4.65 -15.54
N VAL A 82 -7.71 -3.80 -16.52
CA VAL A 82 -7.90 -2.35 -16.29
C VAL A 82 -9.32 -1.94 -16.64
N THR A 83 -10.06 -1.40 -15.68
CA THR A 83 -11.30 -0.67 -15.94
C THR A 83 -11.01 0.82 -15.95
N LEU A 84 -11.36 1.49 -17.04
CA LEU A 84 -11.19 2.93 -17.23
C LEU A 84 -12.55 3.60 -17.45
N ALA A 85 -12.85 4.59 -16.60
CA ALA A 85 -13.99 5.46 -16.73
C ALA A 85 -13.50 6.89 -16.98
N VAL A 86 -13.91 7.51 -18.08
CA VAL A 86 -13.43 8.84 -18.51
C VAL A 86 -14.56 9.71 -19.07
N PRO A 87 -14.43 11.05 -19.03
CA PRO A 87 -15.31 11.97 -19.77
C PRO A 87 -15.28 11.72 -21.28
N THR A 88 -16.37 11.99 -21.95
CA THR A 88 -16.49 11.79 -23.41
C THR A 88 -15.56 12.70 -24.22
N GLU A 89 -15.13 13.81 -23.65
CA GLU A 89 -14.26 14.80 -24.29
C GLU A 89 -12.77 14.53 -24.03
N THR A 90 -12.42 13.40 -23.40
CA THR A 90 -11.00 13.01 -23.18
C THR A 90 -10.33 12.69 -24.50
N ASP A 91 -9.16 13.26 -24.74
CA ASP A 91 -8.37 12.99 -25.93
C ASP A 91 -7.86 11.54 -25.96
N VAL A 92 -7.85 10.94 -27.13
CA VAL A 92 -7.33 9.56 -27.30
C VAL A 92 -5.85 9.48 -26.95
N GLU A 93 -5.06 10.50 -27.27
CA GLU A 93 -3.64 10.57 -26.94
C GLU A 93 -3.40 10.53 -25.43
N ASP A 94 -4.25 11.18 -24.64
CA ASP A 94 -4.19 11.15 -23.17
C ASP A 94 -4.40 9.72 -22.65
N VAL A 95 -5.37 9.01 -23.20
CA VAL A 95 -5.62 7.60 -22.87
C VAL A 95 -4.45 6.71 -23.31
N LEU A 96 -3.84 6.97 -24.47
CA LEU A 96 -2.66 6.25 -24.94
C LEU A 96 -1.46 6.47 -24.01
N GLU A 97 -1.23 7.71 -23.51
CA GLU A 97 -0.22 8.00 -22.51
C GLU A 97 -0.50 7.30 -21.17
N LEU A 98 -1.76 7.26 -20.73
CA LEU A 98 -2.14 6.47 -19.55
C LEU A 98 -1.74 4.99 -19.69
N TYR A 99 -2.08 4.37 -20.82
CA TYR A 99 -1.73 2.98 -21.08
C TYR A 99 -0.22 2.79 -21.27
N ALA A 100 0.49 3.78 -21.83
CA ALA A 100 1.96 3.75 -21.87
C ALA A 100 2.55 3.70 -20.46
N GLY A 101 2.01 4.49 -19.53
CA GLY A 101 2.39 4.47 -18.12
C GLY A 101 2.08 3.14 -17.44
N LEU A 102 0.88 2.59 -17.64
CA LEU A 102 0.46 1.27 -17.12
C LEU A 102 1.40 0.14 -17.57
N ASN A 103 1.98 0.24 -18.76
CA ASN A 103 2.91 -0.76 -19.30
C ASN A 103 4.37 -0.59 -18.84
N GLU A 104 4.76 0.53 -18.23
CA GLU A 104 6.16 0.76 -17.82
C GLU A 104 6.71 -0.31 -16.86
N PRO A 105 5.93 -0.88 -15.91
CA PRO A 105 6.41 -1.98 -15.08
C PRO A 105 6.67 -3.28 -15.82
N GLY A 106 6.25 -3.40 -17.08
CA GLY A 106 6.48 -4.59 -17.91
C GLY A 106 5.51 -5.75 -17.64
N VAL A 107 4.42 -5.54 -16.92
CA VAL A 107 3.37 -6.53 -16.67
C VAL A 107 2.29 -6.40 -17.75
N PRO A 108 1.91 -7.49 -18.45
CA PRO A 108 0.98 -7.40 -19.58
C PRO A 108 -0.44 -7.04 -19.12
N ILE A 109 -1.08 -6.10 -19.84
CA ILE A 109 -2.50 -5.81 -19.69
C ILE A 109 -3.26 -6.79 -20.60
N VAL A 110 -4.09 -7.66 -20.01
CA VAL A 110 -4.75 -8.77 -20.71
C VAL A 110 -6.24 -8.56 -20.92
N GLY A 111 -6.82 -7.50 -20.39
CA GLY A 111 -8.24 -7.21 -20.52
C GLY A 111 -8.68 -6.01 -19.70
N GLY A 112 -9.99 -5.80 -19.68
CA GLY A 112 -10.59 -4.71 -18.91
C GLY A 112 -11.89 -4.23 -19.53
N ASP A 113 -12.31 -3.05 -19.10
CA ASP A 113 -13.51 -2.37 -19.60
C ASP A 113 -13.25 -0.87 -19.76
N THR A 114 -14.00 -0.22 -20.64
CA THR A 114 -13.94 1.24 -20.81
C THR A 114 -15.35 1.81 -20.83
N THR A 115 -15.62 2.79 -19.98
CA THR A 115 -16.94 3.38 -19.86
C THR A 115 -16.88 4.91 -19.73
N ARG A 116 -18.04 5.54 -19.88
CA ARG A 116 -18.19 7.00 -19.70
C ARG A 116 -18.40 7.33 -18.22
N ALA A 117 -17.74 8.39 -17.75
CA ALA A 117 -17.98 9.01 -16.45
C ALA A 117 -17.87 10.54 -16.53
N GLU A 118 -18.17 11.24 -15.45
CA GLU A 118 -17.99 12.70 -15.34
C GLU A 118 -16.56 13.07 -14.92
N LEU A 119 -15.87 12.19 -14.20
CA LEU A 119 -14.50 12.31 -13.75
C LEU A 119 -13.73 11.08 -14.17
N VAL A 120 -12.40 11.21 -14.20
CA VAL A 120 -11.54 10.07 -14.48
C VAL A 120 -11.48 9.16 -13.25
N ALA A 121 -11.80 7.90 -13.49
CA ALA A 121 -11.61 6.84 -12.50
C ALA A 121 -11.07 5.60 -13.21
N LEU A 122 -10.09 4.96 -12.58
CA LEU A 122 -9.58 3.69 -13.08
C LEU A 122 -9.43 2.70 -11.94
N SER A 123 -9.72 1.45 -12.24
CA SER A 123 -9.49 0.34 -11.32
C SER A 123 -8.60 -0.68 -12.03
N VAL A 124 -7.53 -1.05 -11.36
CA VAL A 124 -6.58 -2.04 -11.86
C VAL A 124 -6.68 -3.27 -10.97
N THR A 125 -6.88 -4.42 -11.58
CA THR A 125 -6.74 -5.71 -10.91
C THR A 125 -5.39 -6.30 -11.33
N ALA A 126 -4.55 -6.61 -10.35
CA ALA A 126 -3.29 -7.30 -10.60
C ALA A 126 -3.38 -8.77 -10.17
N LEU A 127 -2.86 -9.64 -11.03
CA LEU A 127 -2.76 -11.07 -10.78
C LEU A 127 -1.29 -11.46 -10.71
N GLY A 128 -0.97 -12.34 -9.77
CA GLY A 128 0.39 -12.86 -9.60
C GLY A 128 0.39 -14.23 -8.96
N ARG A 129 1.58 -14.80 -8.79
CA ARG A 129 1.76 -16.08 -8.09
C ARG A 129 2.75 -15.96 -6.96
N SER A 130 2.41 -16.58 -5.84
CA SER A 130 3.29 -16.71 -4.68
C SER A 130 3.25 -18.13 -4.14
N GLU A 131 4.42 -18.66 -3.76
CA GLU A 131 4.53 -19.92 -3.03
C GLU A 131 4.19 -19.74 -1.54
N ARG A 132 4.36 -18.52 -1.03
CA ARG A 132 4.08 -18.17 0.36
C ARG A 132 3.69 -16.70 0.48
N VAL A 133 2.50 -16.45 0.99
CA VAL A 133 2.01 -15.12 1.35
C VAL A 133 2.08 -14.99 2.88
N PRO A 134 2.94 -14.14 3.43
CA PRO A 134 3.02 -13.92 4.88
C PRO A 134 1.73 -13.33 5.44
N GLY A 135 1.14 -12.34 4.73
CA GLY A 135 0.00 -11.57 5.20
C GLY A 135 0.36 -10.61 6.34
N ARG A 136 -0.66 -9.90 6.83
CA ARG A 136 -0.53 -8.90 7.91
C ARG A 136 -0.41 -9.52 9.30
N GLY A 137 -0.76 -10.81 9.46
CA GLY A 137 -0.76 -11.54 10.73
C GLY A 137 0.41 -12.52 10.85
N GLY A 138 0.82 -12.82 12.11
CA GLY A 138 1.85 -13.82 12.38
C GLY A 138 3.13 -13.29 12.99
N ALA A 139 3.28 -11.97 13.15
CA ALA A 139 4.38 -11.36 13.89
C ALA A 139 4.37 -11.84 15.36
N ARG A 140 5.55 -11.91 15.95
CA ARG A 140 5.77 -12.47 17.29
C ARG A 140 6.59 -11.52 18.15
N PRO A 141 6.38 -11.51 19.46
CA PRO A 141 7.30 -10.80 20.35
C PRO A 141 8.76 -11.26 20.12
N GLY A 142 9.65 -10.28 19.90
CA GLY A 142 11.05 -10.50 19.56
C GLY A 142 11.38 -10.37 18.07
N ASP A 143 10.37 -10.32 17.19
CA ASP A 143 10.62 -10.00 15.78
C ASP A 143 11.08 -8.55 15.63
N LEU A 144 11.95 -8.32 14.65
CA LEU A 144 12.38 -7.01 14.23
C LEU A 144 11.42 -6.47 13.19
N LEU A 145 11.17 -5.16 13.22
CA LEU A 145 10.43 -4.45 12.18
C LEU A 145 11.42 -3.83 11.21
N VAL A 146 11.29 -4.16 9.93
CA VAL A 146 12.17 -3.67 8.87
C VAL A 146 11.38 -3.05 7.74
N VAL A 147 12.00 -2.08 7.04
CA VAL A 147 11.45 -1.45 5.83
C VAL A 147 12.40 -1.61 4.64
N THR A 148 11.85 -1.66 3.43
CA THR A 148 12.59 -1.87 2.19
C THR A 148 13.31 -0.62 1.68
N GLY A 149 12.85 0.57 2.06
CA GLY A 149 13.46 1.82 1.61
C GLY A 149 13.05 3.03 2.44
N PRO A 150 13.45 4.23 1.99
CA PRO A 150 13.19 5.47 2.70
C PRO A 150 11.72 5.89 2.60
N LEU A 151 11.16 6.36 3.72
CA LEU A 151 9.77 6.79 3.87
C LEU A 151 9.61 8.31 3.78
N GLY A 152 8.37 8.77 3.61
CA GLY A 152 7.99 10.18 3.58
C GLY A 152 8.14 10.83 2.20
N ALA A 153 8.48 10.06 1.15
CA ALA A 153 8.62 10.60 -0.20
C ALA A 153 7.32 11.23 -0.72
N SER A 154 6.18 10.64 -0.41
CA SER A 154 4.88 11.11 -0.87
C SER A 154 4.43 12.38 -0.14
N GLY A 155 4.62 12.47 1.18
CA GLY A 155 4.36 13.69 1.95
C GLY A 155 5.23 14.86 1.48
N ALA A 156 6.54 14.63 1.31
CA ALA A 156 7.47 15.64 0.77
C ALA A 156 7.06 16.13 -0.62
N ALA A 157 6.72 15.22 -1.53
CA ALA A 157 6.26 15.56 -2.87
C ALA A 157 4.96 16.37 -2.84
N PHE A 158 4.02 16.00 -2.00
CA PHE A 158 2.74 16.69 -1.88
C PHE A 158 2.90 18.14 -1.38
N ARG A 159 3.82 18.39 -0.43
CA ARG A 159 4.18 19.75 0.00
C ARG A 159 4.73 20.61 -1.15
N GLU A 160 5.32 19.98 -2.17
CA GLU A 160 5.86 20.64 -3.37
C GLU A 160 4.83 20.67 -4.54
N ASN A 161 3.54 20.37 -4.28
CA ASN A 161 2.47 20.29 -5.27
C ASN A 161 2.76 19.30 -6.41
N ARG A 162 3.25 18.12 -6.08
CA ARG A 162 3.44 16.99 -7.00
C ARG A 162 3.10 15.68 -6.31
N LEU A 163 2.92 14.60 -7.06
CA LEU A 163 2.81 13.25 -6.54
C LEU A 163 4.17 12.54 -6.66
N ALA A 164 4.55 11.79 -5.63
CA ALA A 164 5.73 10.94 -5.70
C ALA A 164 5.48 9.77 -6.66
N ARG A 165 6.54 9.30 -7.29
CA ARG A 165 6.50 8.08 -8.09
C ARG A 165 6.67 6.87 -7.15
N PRO A 166 5.69 5.95 -7.04
CA PRO A 166 5.80 4.77 -6.20
C PRO A 166 6.99 3.89 -6.60
N PRO A 167 7.75 3.34 -5.64
CA PRO A 167 8.75 2.33 -5.94
C PRO A 167 8.09 1.00 -6.33
N LEU A 168 8.84 0.13 -7.03
CA LEU A 168 8.43 -1.25 -7.29
C LEU A 168 9.29 -2.17 -6.43
N ARG A 169 8.72 -2.77 -5.38
CA ARG A 169 9.43 -3.62 -4.40
C ARG A 169 9.19 -5.12 -4.61
N LEU A 170 8.99 -5.52 -5.87
CA LEU A 170 8.68 -6.91 -6.23
C LEU A 170 9.80 -7.90 -5.88
N VAL A 171 11.05 -7.49 -6.02
CA VAL A 171 12.22 -8.35 -5.69
C VAL A 171 12.35 -8.49 -4.19
N GLU A 172 12.32 -7.36 -3.47
CA GLU A 172 12.41 -7.28 -2.02
C GLU A 172 11.24 -8.00 -1.36
N GLY A 173 10.02 -7.86 -1.91
CA GLY A 173 8.82 -8.54 -1.44
C GLY A 173 8.96 -10.07 -1.50
N ARG A 174 9.44 -10.60 -2.63
CA ARG A 174 9.71 -12.05 -2.74
C ARG A 174 10.81 -12.52 -1.83
N GLU A 175 11.81 -11.70 -1.56
CA GLU A 175 12.87 -12.03 -0.61
C GLU A 175 12.32 -12.10 0.81
N LEU A 176 11.62 -11.05 1.26
CA LEU A 176 10.99 -10.97 2.58
C LEU A 176 9.95 -12.07 2.78
N ALA A 177 9.12 -12.34 1.78
CA ALA A 177 8.07 -13.36 1.88
C ALA A 177 8.59 -14.74 2.25
N ARG A 178 9.85 -15.08 1.96
CA ARG A 178 10.44 -16.39 2.30
C ARG A 178 10.55 -16.62 3.80
N HIS A 179 10.72 -15.57 4.59
CA HIS A 179 11.05 -15.69 6.02
C HIS A 179 10.30 -14.72 6.94
N ALA A 180 9.65 -13.69 6.41
CA ALA A 180 8.86 -12.76 7.21
C ALA A 180 7.70 -13.47 7.92
N HIS A 181 7.45 -13.13 9.17
CA HIS A 181 6.27 -13.57 9.90
C HIS A 181 5.03 -12.76 9.54
N ALA A 182 5.20 -11.46 9.28
CA ALA A 182 4.17 -10.59 8.70
C ALA A 182 4.83 -9.66 7.67
N LEU A 183 4.06 -9.27 6.65
CA LEU A 183 4.51 -8.42 5.56
C LEU A 183 3.30 -7.67 4.99
N LEU A 184 3.45 -6.37 4.78
CA LEU A 184 2.49 -5.50 4.11
C LEU A 184 3.22 -4.35 3.42
N ASP A 185 2.54 -3.57 2.59
CA ASP A 185 3.06 -2.31 2.09
C ASP A 185 2.60 -1.11 2.95
N ILE A 186 3.29 0.02 2.82
CA ILE A 186 2.96 1.26 3.54
C ILE A 186 2.17 2.16 2.61
N SER A 187 0.86 2.13 2.73
CA SER A 187 -0.12 2.90 1.94
C SER A 187 -0.81 4.00 2.72
N ASP A 188 -1.14 3.78 3.99
CA ASP A 188 -1.89 4.71 4.85
C ASP A 188 -1.00 5.48 5.84
N GLY A 189 0.29 5.18 5.85
CA GLY A 189 1.31 5.74 6.71
C GLY A 189 1.81 4.77 7.77
N LEU A 190 3.08 4.91 8.13
CA LEU A 190 3.82 3.94 8.95
C LEU A 190 3.09 3.52 10.23
N ALA A 191 2.46 4.46 10.93
CA ALA A 191 1.77 4.16 12.18
C ALA A 191 0.49 3.34 11.97
N VAL A 192 -0.28 3.64 10.92
CA VAL A 192 -1.53 2.93 10.56
C VAL A 192 -1.20 1.52 10.12
N ASP A 193 -0.25 1.37 9.20
CA ASP A 193 0.12 0.10 8.62
C ASP A 193 0.82 -0.83 9.63
N ALA A 194 1.68 -0.29 10.51
CA ALA A 194 2.18 -1.05 11.66
C ALA A 194 1.06 -1.46 12.62
N GLY A 195 0.00 -0.66 12.71
CA GLY A 195 -1.21 -0.99 13.46
C GLY A 195 -1.94 -2.22 12.92
N HIS A 196 -1.94 -2.44 11.60
CA HIS A 196 -2.48 -3.66 11.00
C HIS A 196 -1.69 -4.89 11.42
N ILE A 197 -0.35 -4.85 11.38
CA ILE A 197 0.49 -5.95 11.89
C ILE A 197 0.19 -6.21 13.37
N ALA A 198 0.18 -5.15 14.19
CA ALA A 198 -0.05 -5.26 15.62
C ALA A 198 -1.40 -5.93 15.94
N ALA A 199 -2.48 -5.44 15.32
CA ALA A 199 -3.83 -5.93 15.54
C ALA A 199 -4.02 -7.39 15.08
N ARG A 200 -3.47 -7.73 13.89
CA ARG A 200 -3.64 -9.06 13.30
C ARG A 200 -2.74 -10.12 13.96
N SER A 201 -1.65 -9.70 14.56
CA SER A 201 -0.70 -10.59 15.23
C SER A 201 -0.89 -10.68 16.75
N GLY A 202 -1.65 -9.76 17.36
CA GLY A 202 -1.79 -9.67 18.81
C GLY A 202 -0.46 -9.29 19.49
N VAL A 203 0.30 -8.38 18.88
CA VAL A 203 1.57 -7.87 19.39
C VAL A 203 1.53 -6.36 19.53
N ARG A 204 2.51 -5.80 20.22
CA ARG A 204 2.81 -4.37 20.21
C ARG A 204 3.96 -4.09 19.25
N CYS A 205 3.75 -3.25 18.23
CA CYS A 205 4.81 -2.74 17.37
C CYS A 205 5.45 -1.52 18.03
N VAL A 206 6.75 -1.57 18.31
CA VAL A 206 7.53 -0.45 18.84
C VAL A 206 8.47 0.03 17.75
N ILE A 207 8.34 1.27 17.31
CA ILE A 207 9.12 1.86 16.22
C ILE A 207 9.95 3.01 16.78
N ASP A 208 11.26 2.95 16.54
CA ASP A 208 12.24 3.97 16.89
C ASP A 208 12.37 4.90 15.67
N LEU A 209 11.72 6.07 15.70
CA LEU A 209 11.59 6.97 14.54
C LEU A 209 12.93 7.53 14.04
N GLU A 210 13.92 7.67 14.91
CA GLU A 210 15.28 8.05 14.55
C GLU A 210 16.01 7.02 13.67
N ARG A 211 15.48 5.78 13.61
CA ARG A 211 16.01 4.69 12.76
C ARG A 211 15.29 4.58 11.42
N VAL A 212 14.16 5.29 11.26
CA VAL A 212 13.40 5.29 10.00
C VAL A 212 14.20 6.05 8.94
N PRO A 213 14.58 5.41 7.83
CA PRO A 213 15.24 6.11 6.76
C PRO A 213 14.25 7.07 6.09
N LEU A 214 14.61 8.35 6.02
CA LEU A 214 13.78 9.37 5.36
C LEU A 214 14.19 9.56 3.91
N ALA A 215 13.21 9.76 3.05
CA ALA A 215 13.44 10.14 1.66
C ALA A 215 14.06 11.54 1.56
N SER A 216 14.73 11.82 0.45
CA SER A 216 15.34 13.13 0.22
C SER A 216 14.30 14.24 0.27
N GLY A 217 14.49 15.22 1.16
CA GLY A 217 13.56 16.33 1.37
C GLY A 217 12.35 16.01 2.26
N ALA A 218 12.24 14.77 2.74
CA ALA A 218 11.20 14.40 3.68
C ALA A 218 11.52 14.84 5.11
N GLU A 219 10.49 15.24 5.82
CA GLU A 219 10.47 15.48 7.26
C GLU A 219 9.83 14.30 7.98
N LEU A 220 10.00 14.19 9.28
CA LEU A 220 9.50 13.05 10.03
C LEU A 220 7.96 12.90 9.92
N ASP A 221 7.23 14.00 9.93
CA ASP A 221 5.76 13.99 9.82
C ASP A 221 5.27 13.50 8.45
N ASP A 222 6.10 13.59 7.41
CA ASP A 222 5.75 13.06 6.08
C ASP A 222 5.58 11.54 6.07
N VAL A 223 6.19 10.83 7.02
CA VAL A 223 6.06 9.38 7.18
C VAL A 223 4.64 8.94 7.55
N GLY A 224 3.85 9.87 8.10
CA GLY A 224 2.43 9.67 8.39
C GLY A 224 1.50 9.98 7.22
N PHE A 225 2.01 10.52 6.10
CA PHE A 225 1.18 10.90 4.95
C PHE A 225 0.59 9.68 4.23
N GLY A 226 1.33 8.58 4.19
CA GLY A 226 1.02 7.38 3.40
C GLY A 226 1.54 7.45 1.97
N GLU A 227 1.09 6.52 1.13
CA GLU A 227 1.44 6.40 -0.29
C GLU A 227 2.95 6.25 -0.58
N ASP A 228 3.74 5.76 0.39
CA ASP A 228 5.17 5.49 0.21
C ASP A 228 5.42 4.19 -0.57
N PHE A 229 4.51 3.21 -0.45
CA PHE A 229 4.57 1.91 -1.14
C PHE A 229 5.91 1.18 -0.96
N GLU A 230 6.58 1.45 0.16
CA GLU A 230 7.65 0.62 0.70
C GLU A 230 7.03 -0.52 1.50
N LEU A 231 7.77 -1.62 1.69
CA LEU A 231 7.27 -2.75 2.47
C LEU A 231 7.72 -2.63 3.93
N LEU A 232 6.81 -3.00 4.84
CA LEU A 232 7.06 -3.18 6.26
C LEU A 232 6.93 -4.67 6.59
N ALA A 233 7.95 -5.24 7.19
CA ALA A 233 7.96 -6.66 7.57
C ALA A 233 8.34 -6.87 9.03
N ALA A 234 7.76 -7.92 9.63
CA ALA A 234 8.20 -8.49 10.90
C ALA A 234 9.05 -9.73 10.63
N VAL A 235 10.31 -9.71 11.02
CA VAL A 235 11.32 -10.73 10.69
C VAL A 235 12.15 -11.10 11.92
N VAL A 236 12.76 -12.30 11.89
CA VAL A 236 13.74 -12.69 12.92
C VAL A 236 15.12 -12.07 12.65
N ASP A 237 15.49 -11.96 11.38
CA ASP A 237 16.77 -11.42 10.91
C ASP A 237 16.49 -10.34 9.87
N PRO A 238 17.06 -9.12 10.00
CA PRO A 238 16.78 -8.01 9.08
C PRO A 238 17.30 -8.26 7.65
N SER A 239 18.20 -9.22 7.42
CA SER A 239 18.70 -9.63 6.10
C SER A 239 19.17 -8.48 5.20
N GLY A 240 19.69 -7.40 5.81
CA GLY A 240 20.17 -6.21 5.11
C GLY A 240 19.13 -5.12 4.90
N PHE A 241 17.86 -5.31 5.25
CA PHE A 241 16.84 -4.27 5.28
C PHE A 241 17.00 -3.34 6.50
N ALA A 242 16.49 -2.13 6.40
CA ALA A 242 16.59 -1.15 7.47
C ALA A 242 15.70 -1.55 8.66
N GLU A 243 16.32 -1.89 9.79
CA GLU A 243 15.61 -2.15 11.05
C GLU A 243 15.17 -0.83 11.68
N ILE A 244 13.85 -0.70 11.88
CA ILE A 244 13.22 0.51 12.43
C ILE A 244 12.57 0.29 13.80
N GLY A 245 12.51 -0.95 14.27
CA GLY A 245 11.84 -1.25 15.53
C GLY A 245 11.72 -2.74 15.79
N ARG A 246 10.77 -3.11 16.66
CA ARG A 246 10.55 -4.50 17.08
C ARG A 246 9.12 -4.77 17.50
N CYS A 247 8.75 -6.02 17.53
CA CYS A 247 7.52 -6.51 18.11
C CYS A 247 7.73 -6.91 19.58
N GLU A 248 6.83 -6.50 20.45
CA GLU A 248 6.81 -6.82 21.87
C GLU A 248 5.49 -7.51 22.27
N ALA A 249 5.46 -8.13 23.43
CA ALA A 249 4.21 -8.59 24.02
C ALA A 249 3.33 -7.38 24.37
N GLY A 250 2.06 -7.41 23.97
CA GLY A 250 1.12 -6.29 24.16
C GLY A 250 0.28 -6.05 22.94
N GLU A 251 -0.30 -4.87 22.82
CA GLU A 251 -1.18 -4.48 21.71
C GLU A 251 -0.83 -3.07 21.21
N GLY A 252 -1.17 -2.78 19.95
CA GLY A 252 -1.08 -1.48 19.31
C GLY A 252 0.31 -1.08 18.87
N VAL A 253 0.50 0.21 18.60
CA VAL A 253 1.75 0.80 18.11
C VAL A 253 2.29 1.80 19.11
N ALA A 254 3.59 1.78 19.33
CA ALA A 254 4.32 2.82 20.06
C ALA A 254 5.38 3.41 19.13
N LEU A 255 5.24 4.69 18.83
CA LEU A 255 6.26 5.46 18.13
C LEU A 255 7.13 6.18 19.14
N LEU A 256 8.42 6.06 19.02
CA LEU A 256 9.39 6.70 19.92
C LEU A 256 10.32 7.60 19.08
N LEU A 257 10.55 8.82 19.57
CA LEU A 257 11.58 9.72 19.07
C LEU A 257 12.49 10.08 20.23
N ASP A 258 13.78 9.75 20.12
CA ASP A 258 14.75 9.88 21.24
C ASP A 258 14.24 9.21 22.54
N GLY A 259 13.57 8.05 22.40
CA GLY A 259 12.99 7.29 23.50
C GLY A 259 11.74 7.90 24.14
N ARG A 260 11.15 8.93 23.55
CA ARG A 260 9.91 9.58 24.02
C ARG A 260 8.75 9.27 23.08
N PRO A 261 7.53 9.11 23.60
CA PRO A 261 6.35 8.93 22.76
C PRO A 261 6.19 10.05 21.74
N TYR A 262 5.87 9.67 20.51
CA TYR A 262 5.60 10.54 19.39
C TYR A 262 4.29 10.12 18.72
N GLU A 263 3.61 11.04 18.05
CA GLU A 263 2.37 10.79 17.32
C GLU A 263 2.56 11.15 15.85
N LEU A 264 2.21 10.25 14.96
CA LEU A 264 2.12 10.50 13.52
C LEU A 264 0.67 10.47 13.09
N GLY A 265 0.34 11.25 12.07
CA GLY A 265 -0.93 11.14 11.36
C GLY A 265 -1.05 9.83 10.59
N GLY A 266 -2.16 9.66 9.89
CA GLY A 266 -2.41 8.57 8.97
C GLY A 266 -3.69 8.85 8.18
N TRP A 267 -3.89 8.13 7.08
CA TRP A 267 -5.03 8.31 6.18
C TRP A 267 -6.20 7.41 6.54
N ASP A 268 -7.42 7.90 6.34
CA ASP A 268 -8.68 7.12 6.37
C ASP A 268 -9.64 7.74 5.34
N HIS A 269 -10.05 6.96 4.34
CA HIS A 269 -10.91 7.41 3.23
C HIS A 269 -12.25 8.02 3.66
N PHE A 270 -12.79 7.67 4.82
CA PHE A 270 -14.10 8.09 5.28
C PHE A 270 -14.06 9.03 6.49
N ARG A 271 -12.90 9.28 7.05
CA ARG A 271 -12.69 10.27 8.10
C ARG A 271 -11.99 11.49 7.52
N ARG A 272 -12.53 12.68 7.78
CA ARG A 272 -11.82 13.91 7.46
C ARG A 272 -10.63 14.04 8.41
N ALA A 273 -9.45 14.27 7.84
CA ALA A 273 -8.26 14.67 8.59
C ALA A 273 -8.51 15.98 9.34
#